data_aa7124ca8a273df347b4e8acb57d38f3
#
_entry.id   aa7124ca8a273df347b4e8acb57d38f3
#
_cell.length_a   1.000
_cell.length_b   1.000
_cell.length_c   1.000
_cell.angle_alpha   90.00
_cell.angle_beta   90.00
_cell.angle_gamma   90.00
#
_symmetry.space_group_name_H-M   'P 1'
#
loop_
_entity.id
_entity.type
_entity.pdbx_description
1 polymer ?
#
loop_
_entity_poly.entity_id
_entity_poly.type
_entity_poly.pdbx_seq_one_letter_code
_entity_poly.pdbx_strand_id
1 'polypeptide(L)'
;MKETKYAGTQTEKNLMAAFAGESEARNKYTYFASKAKKEGYEQIAALFLKTAENEKEHAKLWFKELNGIGDTAENLLSAAEGENYEWTDMYDGFAKTADEEGFHELAQRFRLVAAIEKHHEERYRALLHNLSLIHI
;
A
#
# COMPACT_ATOMS: atom_id res chain seq x y z
N MET A 1 -7.86 -5.58 10.97
CA MET A 1 -8.11 -6.80 10.16
C MET A 1 -8.60 -7.90 11.09
N LYS A 2 -9.67 -8.60 10.72
CA LYS A 2 -10.20 -9.68 11.53
C LYS A 2 -9.26 -10.89 11.48
N GLU A 3 -9.16 -11.61 12.60
CA GLU A 3 -8.35 -12.81 12.68
C GLU A 3 -8.85 -13.88 11.70
N THR A 4 -7.93 -14.60 11.07
CA THR A 4 -8.25 -15.65 10.09
C THR A 4 -8.08 -17.02 10.68
N LYS A 5 -8.59 -18.05 9.99
CA LYS A 5 -8.34 -19.44 10.35
C LYS A 5 -6.87 -19.83 10.22
N TYR A 6 -6.05 -18.99 9.58
CA TYR A 6 -4.61 -19.21 9.40
C TYR A 6 -3.76 -18.57 10.50
N ALA A 7 -4.39 -17.93 11.47
CA ALA A 7 -3.69 -17.14 12.49
C ALA A 7 -2.61 -17.98 13.20
N GLY A 8 -1.41 -17.41 13.31
CA GLY A 8 -0.28 -18.03 13.97
C GLY A 8 0.44 -19.11 13.18
N THR A 9 0.03 -19.39 11.94
CA THR A 9 0.63 -20.44 11.12
C THR A 9 1.68 -19.89 10.16
N GLN A 10 2.51 -20.78 9.62
CA GLN A 10 3.43 -20.42 8.53
C GLN A 10 2.63 -20.04 7.27
N THR A 11 1.45 -20.65 7.07
CA THR A 11 0.57 -20.30 5.93
C THR A 11 0.15 -18.84 5.98
N GLU A 12 -0.17 -18.31 7.17
CA GLU A 12 -0.49 -16.90 7.31
C GLU A 12 0.67 -16.02 6.85
N LYS A 13 1.89 -16.36 7.28
CA LYS A 13 3.08 -15.62 6.85
C LYS A 13 3.29 -15.71 5.34
N ASN A 14 3.03 -16.88 4.76
CA ASN A 14 3.14 -17.08 3.31
C ASN A 14 2.10 -16.26 2.56
N LEU A 15 0.87 -16.15 3.06
CA LEU A 15 -0.17 -15.31 2.47
C LEU A 15 0.24 -13.83 2.50
N MET A 16 0.79 -13.37 3.62
CA MET A 16 1.29 -11.99 3.74
C MET A 16 2.42 -11.72 2.74
N ALA A 17 3.36 -12.65 2.61
CA ALA A 17 4.47 -12.54 1.67
C ALA A 17 3.97 -12.56 0.22
N ALA A 18 3.01 -13.41 -0.10
CA ALA A 18 2.43 -13.50 -1.44
C ALA A 18 1.70 -12.20 -1.80
N PHE A 19 0.89 -11.66 -0.89
CA PHE A 19 0.23 -10.39 -1.09
C PHE A 19 1.24 -9.27 -1.33
N ALA A 20 2.29 -9.19 -0.51
CA ALA A 20 3.32 -8.17 -0.64
C ALA A 20 4.06 -8.29 -1.97
N GLY A 21 4.43 -9.51 -2.38
CA GLY A 21 5.14 -9.76 -3.64
C GLY A 21 4.32 -9.39 -4.86
N GLU A 22 3.05 -9.79 -4.89
CA GLU A 22 2.14 -9.47 -6.00
C GLU A 22 1.90 -7.95 -6.09
N SER A 23 1.72 -7.30 -4.94
CA SER A 23 1.52 -5.85 -4.88
C SER A 23 2.73 -5.09 -5.39
N GLU A 24 3.93 -5.53 -5.04
CA GLU A 24 5.18 -4.96 -5.51
C GLU A 24 5.33 -5.15 -7.02
N ALA A 25 5.07 -6.37 -7.52
CA ALA A 25 5.13 -6.68 -8.94
C ALA A 25 4.16 -5.81 -9.74
N ARG A 26 2.93 -5.64 -9.25
CA ARG A 26 1.95 -4.79 -9.91
C ARG A 26 2.47 -3.38 -10.13
N ASN A 27 3.05 -2.78 -9.10
CA ASN A 27 3.60 -1.42 -9.22
C ASN A 27 4.79 -1.37 -10.16
N LYS A 28 5.72 -2.30 -10.03
CA LYS A 28 6.91 -2.37 -10.91
C LYS A 28 6.51 -2.46 -12.38
N TYR A 29 5.56 -3.33 -12.70
CA TYR A 29 5.13 -3.52 -14.09
C TYR A 29 4.46 -2.29 -14.66
N THR A 30 3.71 -1.55 -13.84
CA THR A 30 3.13 -0.26 -14.24
C THR A 30 4.25 0.75 -14.59
N TYR A 31 5.31 0.79 -13.80
CA TYR A 31 6.46 1.67 -14.05
C TYR A 31 7.24 1.22 -15.30
N PHE A 32 7.42 -0.09 -15.47
CA PHE A 32 8.10 -0.64 -16.65
C PHE A 32 7.31 -0.35 -17.92
N ALA A 33 5.98 -0.43 -17.85
CA ALA A 33 5.11 -0.10 -18.97
C ALA A 33 5.29 1.37 -19.39
N SER A 34 5.35 2.26 -18.42
CA SER A 34 5.55 3.69 -18.69
C SER A 34 6.88 3.93 -19.42
N LYS A 35 7.94 3.28 -18.98
CA LYS A 35 9.26 3.40 -19.62
C LYS A 35 9.26 2.82 -21.02
N ALA A 36 8.68 1.63 -21.20
CA ALA A 36 8.59 0.98 -22.50
C ALA A 36 7.85 1.87 -23.52
N LYS A 37 6.76 2.50 -23.06
CA LYS A 37 5.98 3.39 -23.90
C LYS A 37 6.79 4.62 -24.33
N LYS A 38 7.54 5.21 -23.39
CA LYS A 38 8.41 6.36 -23.70
C LYS A 38 9.50 6.00 -24.72
N GLU A 39 9.96 4.75 -24.70
CA GLU A 39 10.98 4.25 -25.62
C GLU A 39 10.38 3.73 -26.94
N GLY A 40 9.06 3.82 -27.12
CA GLY A 40 8.39 3.42 -28.34
C GLY A 40 7.99 1.95 -28.46
N TYR A 41 8.10 1.18 -27.37
CA TYR A 41 7.77 -0.25 -27.36
C TYR A 41 6.32 -0.45 -26.90
N GLU A 42 5.37 -0.15 -27.78
CA GLU A 42 3.93 -0.17 -27.43
C GLU A 42 3.43 -1.57 -27.06
N GLN A 43 3.88 -2.61 -27.76
CA GLN A 43 3.46 -3.99 -27.46
C GLN A 43 4.00 -4.46 -26.11
N ILE A 44 5.24 -4.12 -25.81
CA ILE A 44 5.85 -4.48 -24.52
C ILE A 44 5.14 -3.73 -23.39
N ALA A 45 4.85 -2.45 -23.58
CA ALA A 45 4.10 -1.67 -22.62
C ALA A 45 2.73 -2.27 -22.32
N ALA A 46 2.01 -2.68 -23.38
CA ALA A 46 0.69 -3.31 -23.24
C ALA A 46 0.78 -4.62 -22.46
N LEU A 47 1.82 -5.43 -22.70
CA LEU A 47 2.03 -6.67 -21.97
C LEU A 47 2.28 -6.43 -20.49
N PHE A 48 3.14 -5.45 -20.15
CA PHE A 48 3.38 -5.08 -18.76
C PHE A 48 2.09 -4.63 -18.06
N LEU A 49 1.27 -3.80 -18.72
CA LEU A 49 0.00 -3.34 -18.13
C LEU A 49 -0.96 -4.49 -17.90
N LYS A 50 -1.06 -5.41 -18.85
CA LYS A 50 -1.92 -6.59 -18.71
C LYS A 50 -1.46 -7.47 -17.55
N THR A 51 -0.16 -7.69 -17.45
CA THR A 51 0.40 -8.48 -16.35
C THR A 51 0.18 -7.78 -15.01
N ALA A 52 0.34 -6.45 -14.95
CA ALA A 52 0.06 -5.68 -13.74
C ALA A 52 -1.39 -5.88 -13.26
N GLU A 53 -2.36 -5.92 -14.18
CA GLU A 53 -3.76 -6.19 -13.81
C GLU A 53 -3.93 -7.61 -13.26
N ASN A 54 -3.25 -8.60 -13.84
CA ASN A 54 -3.27 -9.98 -13.33
C ASN A 54 -2.68 -10.04 -11.92
N GLU A 55 -1.56 -9.34 -11.67
CA GLU A 55 -0.91 -9.32 -10.36
C GLU A 55 -1.82 -8.65 -9.31
N LYS A 56 -2.56 -7.62 -9.71
CA LYS A 56 -3.55 -6.96 -8.83
C LYS A 56 -4.61 -7.96 -8.38
N GLU A 57 -5.13 -8.77 -9.31
CA GLU A 57 -6.16 -9.77 -8.98
C GLU A 57 -5.61 -10.89 -8.10
N HIS A 58 -4.37 -11.33 -8.34
CA HIS A 58 -3.70 -12.30 -7.47
C HIS A 58 -3.52 -11.76 -6.06
N ALA A 59 -3.04 -10.52 -5.94
CA ALA A 59 -2.89 -9.88 -4.63
C ALA A 59 -4.23 -9.83 -3.89
N LYS A 60 -5.31 -9.55 -4.59
CA LYS A 60 -6.66 -9.50 -4.02
C LYS A 60 -7.08 -10.85 -3.45
N LEU A 61 -6.76 -11.95 -4.15
CA LEU A 61 -7.06 -13.30 -3.65
C LEU A 61 -6.44 -13.54 -2.28
N TRP A 62 -5.15 -13.22 -2.14
CA TRP A 62 -4.42 -13.42 -0.87
C TRP A 62 -4.90 -12.46 0.20
N PHE A 63 -5.20 -11.22 -0.18
CA PHE A 63 -5.71 -10.23 0.76
C PHE A 63 -7.07 -10.60 1.33
N LYS A 64 -7.94 -11.19 0.52
CA LYS A 64 -9.23 -11.70 0.98
C LYS A 64 -9.06 -12.86 1.96
N GLU A 65 -8.12 -13.78 1.70
CA GLU A 65 -7.82 -14.87 2.62
C GLU A 65 -7.34 -14.35 3.98
N LEU A 66 -6.70 -13.19 3.99
CA LEU A 66 -6.25 -12.51 5.21
C LEU A 66 -7.33 -11.67 5.87
N ASN A 67 -8.57 -11.71 5.39
CA ASN A 67 -9.67 -10.86 5.83
C ASN A 67 -9.33 -9.36 5.75
N GLY A 68 -8.55 -8.99 4.73
CA GLY A 68 -8.10 -7.61 4.56
C GLY A 68 -9.15 -6.64 4.07
N ILE A 69 -10.23 -7.15 3.45
CA ILE A 69 -11.31 -6.30 2.93
C ILE A 69 -12.54 -6.50 3.81
N GLY A 70 -12.92 -5.47 4.53
CA GLY A 70 -14.14 -5.44 5.32
C GLY A 70 -15.19 -4.56 4.66
N ASP A 71 -16.14 -4.08 5.44
CA ASP A 71 -17.08 -3.06 4.97
C ASP A 71 -16.36 -1.71 4.86
N THR A 72 -17.06 -0.69 4.35
CA THR A 72 -16.44 0.61 4.13
C THR A 72 -15.91 1.24 5.42
N ALA A 73 -16.64 1.12 6.53
CA ALA A 73 -16.18 1.64 7.82
C ALA A 73 -14.91 0.94 8.29
N GLU A 74 -14.87 -0.38 8.21
CA GLU A 74 -13.69 -1.17 8.56
C GLU A 74 -12.50 -0.82 7.68
N ASN A 75 -12.73 -0.65 6.38
CA ASN A 75 -11.67 -0.31 5.43
C ASN A 75 -11.12 1.10 5.68
N LEU A 76 -11.98 2.07 6.01
CA LEU A 76 -11.54 3.43 6.36
C LEU A 76 -10.68 3.43 7.62
N LEU A 77 -11.09 2.67 8.63
CA LEU A 77 -10.31 2.56 9.86
C LEU A 77 -8.95 1.92 9.61
N SER A 78 -8.95 0.82 8.85
CA SER A 78 -7.71 0.13 8.48
C SER A 78 -6.76 1.04 7.71
N ALA A 79 -7.29 1.82 6.75
CA ALA A 79 -6.51 2.78 5.98
C ALA A 79 -5.92 3.87 6.90
N ALA A 80 -6.73 4.42 7.80
CA ALA A 80 -6.28 5.44 8.74
C ALA A 80 -5.17 4.93 9.65
N GLU A 81 -5.32 3.71 10.17
CA GLU A 81 -4.30 3.10 11.03
C GLU A 81 -3.00 2.83 10.28
N GLY A 82 -3.09 2.39 9.03
CA GLY A 82 -1.92 2.18 8.17
C GLY A 82 -1.17 3.48 7.92
N GLU A 83 -1.89 4.54 7.56
CA GLU A 83 -1.29 5.86 7.36
C GLU A 83 -0.65 6.37 8.65
N ASN A 84 -1.31 6.17 9.80
CA ASN A 84 -0.76 6.57 11.09
C ASN A 84 0.57 5.89 11.37
N TYR A 85 0.65 4.58 11.19
CA TYR A 85 1.90 3.84 11.35
C TYR A 85 3.00 4.39 10.44
N GLU A 86 2.66 4.65 9.17
CA GLU A 86 3.63 5.13 8.20
C GLU A 86 4.23 6.48 8.56
N TRP A 87 3.42 7.44 9.00
CA TRP A 87 3.96 8.77 9.29
C TRP A 87 4.53 8.92 10.70
N THR A 88 4.00 8.16 11.70
CA THR A 88 4.50 8.28 13.08
C THR A 88 5.76 7.43 13.31
N ASP A 89 5.77 6.20 12.82
CA ASP A 89 6.80 5.22 13.14
C ASP A 89 7.75 4.95 11.96
N MET A 90 7.20 4.51 10.84
CA MET A 90 8.00 4.01 9.72
C MET A 90 8.88 5.09 9.10
N TYR A 91 8.28 6.13 8.55
CA TYR A 91 9.06 7.18 7.87
C TYR A 91 9.89 8.02 8.82
N ASP A 92 9.43 8.23 10.04
CA ASP A 92 10.23 8.94 11.05
C ASP A 92 11.53 8.18 11.34
N GLY A 93 11.43 6.87 11.53
CA GLY A 93 12.58 6.00 11.73
C GLY A 93 13.50 5.97 10.51
N PHE A 94 12.93 5.87 9.32
CA PHE A 94 13.70 5.85 8.08
C PHE A 94 14.45 7.16 7.86
N ALA A 95 13.82 8.30 8.15
CA ALA A 95 14.46 9.60 8.02
C ALA A 95 15.63 9.74 8.98
N LYS A 96 15.45 9.31 10.22
CA LYS A 96 16.55 9.35 11.21
C LYS A 96 17.73 8.51 10.78
N THR A 97 17.48 7.29 10.31
CA THR A 97 18.53 6.40 9.81
C THR A 97 19.25 7.02 8.60
N ALA A 98 18.48 7.58 7.67
CA ALA A 98 19.05 8.20 6.48
C ALA A 98 19.97 9.38 6.86
N ASP A 99 19.56 10.21 7.83
CA ASP A 99 20.39 11.30 8.32
C ASP A 99 21.68 10.78 8.97
N GLU A 100 21.56 9.74 9.80
CA GLU A 100 22.73 9.14 10.48
C GLU A 100 23.73 8.57 9.47
N GLU A 101 23.22 8.03 8.36
CA GLU A 101 24.07 7.47 7.30
C GLU A 101 24.54 8.50 6.28
N GLY A 102 24.17 9.77 6.45
CA GLY A 102 24.62 10.86 5.58
C GLY A 102 23.74 11.11 4.35
N PHE A 103 22.56 10.48 4.26
CA PHE A 103 21.64 10.63 3.14
C PHE A 103 20.55 11.66 3.46
N HIS A 104 20.97 12.91 3.62
CA HIS A 104 20.09 13.99 4.11
C HIS A 104 18.96 14.35 3.13
N GLU A 105 19.21 14.32 1.83
CA GLU A 105 18.14 14.56 0.84
C GLU A 105 17.05 13.51 0.93
N LEU A 106 17.44 12.26 1.06
CA LEU A 106 16.48 11.16 1.19
C LEU A 106 15.70 11.27 2.50
N ALA A 107 16.37 11.65 3.59
CA ALA A 107 15.70 11.89 4.87
C ALA A 107 14.61 12.94 4.73
N GLN A 108 14.87 14.03 4.00
CA GLN A 108 13.87 15.08 3.74
C GLN A 108 12.69 14.53 2.93
N ARG A 109 12.96 13.69 1.94
CA ARG A 109 11.89 13.06 1.14
C ARG A 109 11.02 12.16 2.00
N PHE A 110 11.61 11.36 2.88
CA PHE A 110 10.84 10.56 3.84
C PHE A 110 9.93 11.44 4.70
N ARG A 111 10.42 12.57 5.19
CA ARG A 111 9.63 13.50 6.00
C ARG A 111 8.50 14.15 5.21
N LEU A 112 8.74 14.49 3.94
CA LEU A 112 7.70 15.07 3.07
C LEU A 112 6.59 14.05 2.83
N VAL A 113 6.95 12.79 2.55
CA VAL A 113 5.95 11.74 2.36
C VAL A 113 5.19 11.49 3.66
N ALA A 114 5.87 11.47 4.80
CA ALA A 114 5.22 11.34 6.10
C ALA A 114 4.16 12.43 6.32
N ALA A 115 4.44 13.67 5.93
CA ALA A 115 3.48 14.76 6.05
C ALA A 115 2.24 14.52 5.17
N ILE A 116 2.42 13.96 3.99
CA ILE A 116 1.31 13.58 3.09
C ILE A 116 0.49 12.46 3.71
N GLU A 117 1.15 11.44 4.28
CA GLU A 117 0.48 10.32 4.93
C GLU A 117 -0.36 10.80 6.13
N LYS A 118 0.12 11.80 6.86
CA LYS A 118 -0.65 12.41 7.95
C LYS A 118 -1.95 13.03 7.44
N HIS A 119 -1.92 13.75 6.30
CA HIS A 119 -3.11 14.31 5.69
C HIS A 119 -4.06 13.22 5.20
N HIS A 120 -3.54 12.11 4.69
CA HIS A 120 -4.36 10.95 4.31
C HIS A 120 -5.11 10.41 5.52
N GLU A 121 -4.42 10.24 6.64
CA GLU A 121 -5.04 9.77 7.87
C GLU A 121 -6.16 10.70 8.32
N GLU A 122 -5.90 11.99 8.37
CA GLU A 122 -6.89 12.98 8.77
C GLU A 122 -8.15 12.88 7.91
N ARG A 123 -7.98 12.73 6.61
CA ARG A 123 -9.09 12.60 5.66
C ARG A 123 -9.88 11.31 5.89
N TYR A 124 -9.21 10.19 6.06
CA TYR A 124 -9.89 8.91 6.30
C TYR A 124 -10.67 8.94 7.62
N ARG A 125 -10.11 9.52 8.67
CA ARG A 125 -10.80 9.61 9.96
C ARG A 125 -12.00 10.55 9.89
N ALA A 126 -11.91 11.65 9.15
CA ALA A 126 -13.02 12.55 8.94
C ALA A 126 -14.17 11.87 8.19
N LEU A 127 -13.84 11.11 7.13
CA LEU A 127 -14.83 10.35 6.37
C LEU A 127 -15.47 9.26 7.23
N LEU A 128 -14.71 8.57 8.05
CA LEU A 128 -15.22 7.55 8.95
C LEU A 128 -16.18 8.17 9.96
N HIS A 129 -15.83 9.31 10.54
CA HIS A 129 -16.68 10.04 11.49
C HIS A 129 -18.03 10.43 10.87
N ASN A 130 -18.04 10.83 9.60
CA ASN A 130 -19.23 11.31 8.90
C ASN A 130 -19.93 10.24 8.07
N LEU A 131 -19.50 8.99 8.14
CA LEU A 131 -20.01 7.94 7.27
C LEU A 131 -21.52 7.77 7.34
N SER A 132 -22.10 7.83 8.52
CA SER A 132 -23.55 7.72 8.71
C SER A 132 -24.32 8.87 8.03
N LEU A 133 -23.70 10.04 7.91
CA LEU A 133 -24.29 11.21 7.24
C LEU A 133 -24.21 11.08 5.72
N ILE A 134 -23.15 10.45 5.22
CA ILE A 134 -22.94 10.26 3.80
C ILE A 134 -23.98 9.30 3.21
N HIS A 135 -24.43 8.34 3.99
CA HIS A 135 -25.41 7.33 3.57
C HIS A 135 -26.86 7.81 3.58
N ILE A 136 -27.09 8.99 4.06
CA ILE A 136 -28.42 9.61 4.02
C ILE A 136 -28.65 10.19 2.64
#